data_b7a44f42978441d2ace6f2cff460f0a0
#
_entry.id   b7a44f42978441d2ace6f2cff460f0a0
#
_cell.length_a   1.000
_cell.length_b   1.000
_cell.length_c   1.000
_cell.angle_alpha   90.00
_cell.angle_beta   90.00
_cell.angle_gamma   90.00
#
_symmetry.space_group_name_H-M   'P 1'
#
loop_
_entity.id
_entity.type
_entity.pdbx_description
1 polymer ?
#
loop_
_entity_poly.entity_id
_entity_poly.type
_entity_poly.pdbx_seq_one_letter_code
_entity_poly.pdbx_strand_id
1 'polypeptide(L)'
;MIMKSDEIINAIQKLKGKTINIRQEGFLETQFSVKDVIYDVIDDILKIDGNNEDNFIAMNLNQIYKMEQTKDEIVLFIDNDTVIKIREKS
;
A
#
# COMPACT_ATOMS: atom_id res chain seq x y z
N MET A 1 -19.19 -1.00 -10.25
CA MET A 1 -19.10 -0.24 -9.01
C MET A 1 -17.83 -0.58 -8.24
N ILE A 2 -16.96 0.37 -8.09
CA ILE A 2 -15.67 0.07 -7.47
C ILE A 2 -15.53 0.85 -6.18
N MET A 3 -16.19 0.35 -5.17
CA MET A 3 -16.06 0.92 -3.82
C MET A 3 -14.69 0.67 -3.24
N LYS A 4 -14.11 -0.47 -3.60
CA LYS A 4 -12.85 -0.91 -3.04
C LYS A 4 -11.70 0.05 -3.30
N SER A 5 -11.62 0.60 -4.51
CA SER A 5 -10.54 1.53 -4.84
C SER A 5 -10.58 2.78 -3.96
N ASP A 6 -11.78 3.31 -3.75
CA ASP A 6 -11.94 4.49 -2.90
C ASP A 6 -11.59 4.18 -1.46
N GLU A 7 -11.95 3.00 -0.98
CA GLU A 7 -11.62 2.59 0.38
C GLU A 7 -10.12 2.49 0.58
N ILE A 8 -9.42 1.92 -0.41
CA ILE A 8 -7.98 1.76 -0.34
C ILE A 8 -7.29 3.12 -0.34
N ILE A 9 -7.71 3.99 -1.24
CA ILE A 9 -7.13 5.33 -1.33
C ILE A 9 -7.37 6.11 -0.04
N ASN A 10 -8.58 6.03 0.50
CA ASN A 10 -8.89 6.71 1.75
C ASN A 10 -8.05 6.20 2.91
N ALA A 11 -7.82 4.90 2.96
CA ALA A 11 -7.00 4.32 4.02
C ALA A 11 -5.56 4.79 3.93
N ILE A 12 -5.01 4.84 2.72
CA ILE A 12 -3.65 5.29 2.51
C ILE A 12 -3.51 6.78 2.78
N GLN A 13 -4.53 7.55 2.42
CA GLN A 13 -4.52 8.99 2.63
C GLN A 13 -4.40 9.35 4.12
N LYS A 14 -4.94 8.51 4.99
CA LYS A 14 -4.83 8.74 6.43
C LYS A 14 -3.40 8.58 6.93
N LEU A 15 -2.54 7.95 6.16
CA LEU A 15 -1.14 7.76 6.52
C LEU A 15 -0.24 8.87 6.01
N LYS A 16 -0.80 9.81 5.27
CA LYS A 16 -0.02 10.91 4.71
C LYS A 16 0.62 11.71 5.83
N GLY A 17 1.90 12.00 5.68
CA GLY A 17 2.65 12.72 6.71
C GLY A 17 3.20 11.86 7.82
N LYS A 18 2.94 10.57 7.77
CA LYS A 18 3.40 9.63 8.79
C LYS A 18 4.52 8.77 8.25
N THR A 19 5.33 8.24 9.15
CA THR A 19 6.35 7.26 8.79
C THR A 19 5.69 5.89 8.77
N ILE A 20 5.84 5.18 7.68
CA ILE A 20 5.24 3.86 7.54
C ILE A 20 6.29 2.84 7.12
N ASN A 21 5.96 1.59 7.34
CA ASN A 21 6.72 0.45 6.87
C ASN A 21 5.84 -0.30 5.89
N ILE A 22 6.37 -0.56 4.70
CA ILE A 22 5.67 -1.30 3.66
C ILE A 22 6.38 -2.63 3.48
N ARG A 23 5.61 -3.70 3.55
CA ARG A 23 6.15 -5.04 3.38
C ARG A 23 5.30 -5.81 2.39
N GLN A 24 5.95 -6.38 1.39
CA GLN A 24 5.30 -7.29 0.45
C GLN A 24 5.73 -8.70 0.79
N GLU A 25 4.76 -9.58 0.94
CA GLU A 25 4.98 -10.99 1.23
C GLU A 25 4.34 -11.83 0.14
N GLY A 26 4.95 -12.98 -0.14
CA GLY A 26 4.45 -13.89 -1.14
C GLY A 26 5.56 -14.34 -2.06
N PHE A 27 5.28 -14.30 -3.36
CA PHE A 27 6.26 -14.76 -4.35
C PHE A 27 7.56 -13.96 -4.26
N LEU A 28 7.45 -12.65 -4.14
CA LEU A 28 8.60 -11.77 -3.91
C LEU A 28 8.43 -11.08 -2.58
N GLU A 29 9.48 -11.05 -1.79
CA GLU A 29 9.43 -10.37 -0.50
C GLU A 29 10.28 -9.12 -0.55
N THR A 30 9.70 -8.01 -0.12
CA THR A 30 10.41 -6.76 -0.05
C THR A 30 9.88 -5.96 1.13
N GLN A 31 10.71 -5.09 1.67
CA GLN A 31 10.33 -4.28 2.82
C GLN A 31 11.12 -2.99 2.79
N PHE A 32 10.44 -1.87 3.01
CA PHE A 32 11.11 -0.59 3.14
C PHE A 32 10.26 0.34 3.98
N SER A 33 10.91 1.36 4.52
CA SER A 33 10.25 2.38 5.33
C SER A 33 10.20 3.68 4.55
N VAL A 34 9.13 4.43 4.76
CA VAL A 34 8.90 5.70 4.08
C VAL A 34 8.52 6.73 5.11
N LYS A 35 9.20 7.88 5.09
CA LYS A 35 8.76 9.05 5.82
C LYS A 35 7.86 9.84 4.90
N ASP A 36 6.81 10.44 5.39
CA ASP A 36 5.94 11.27 4.57
C ASP A 36 5.47 10.55 3.31
N VAL A 37 4.54 9.65 3.49
CA VAL A 37 4.01 8.84 2.39
C VAL A 37 3.64 9.71 1.20
N ILE A 38 4.20 9.37 0.05
CA ILE A 38 3.85 10.00 -1.22
C ILE A 38 3.27 8.91 -2.09
N TYR A 39 2.06 9.12 -2.56
CA TYR A 39 1.43 8.14 -3.43
C TYR A 39 0.82 8.85 -4.63
N ASP A 40 0.63 8.08 -5.69
CA ASP A 40 0.03 8.58 -6.92
C ASP A 40 -0.85 7.49 -7.50
N VAL A 41 -1.93 7.89 -8.14
CA VAL A 41 -2.85 6.94 -8.77
C VAL A 41 -3.06 7.37 -10.20
N ILE A 42 -2.62 6.54 -11.13
CA ILE A 42 -2.77 6.79 -12.56
C ILE A 42 -3.33 5.53 -13.20
N ASP A 43 -4.49 5.63 -13.84
CA ASP A 43 -5.10 4.51 -14.55
C ASP A 43 -5.21 3.25 -13.67
N ASP A 44 -5.75 3.40 -12.48
CA ASP A 44 -5.94 2.30 -11.52
C ASP A 44 -4.64 1.69 -10.99
N ILE A 45 -3.50 2.30 -11.29
CA ILE A 45 -2.24 1.88 -10.69
C ILE A 45 -1.92 2.80 -9.53
N LEU A 46 -1.82 2.21 -8.36
CA LEU A 46 -1.41 2.93 -7.15
C LEU A 46 0.09 2.73 -6.98
N LYS A 47 0.82 3.82 -6.91
CA LYS A 47 2.25 3.78 -6.69
C LYS A 47 2.56 4.52 -5.40
N ILE A 48 3.30 3.88 -4.53
CA ILE A 48 3.77 4.49 -3.29
C ILE A 48 5.28 4.59 -3.39
N ASP A 49 5.79 5.80 -3.32
CA ASP A 49 7.23 6.05 -3.46
C ASP A 49 7.91 6.01 -2.10
N GLY A 50 9.09 5.42 -2.08
CA GLY A 50 9.96 5.49 -0.94
C GLY A 50 10.73 6.79 -0.91
N ASN A 51 11.51 7.00 0.13
CA ASN A 51 12.35 8.18 0.25
C ASN A 51 13.59 8.09 -0.64
N ASN A 52 13.83 6.91 -1.18
CA ASN A 52 14.95 6.63 -2.08
C ASN A 52 14.37 6.32 -3.44
N GLU A 53 14.95 6.86 -4.49
CA GLU A 53 14.43 6.68 -5.84
C GLU A 53 14.31 5.22 -6.26
N ASP A 54 15.09 4.35 -5.65
CA ASP A 54 15.07 2.93 -5.99
C ASP A 54 13.96 2.17 -5.27
N ASN A 55 13.30 2.80 -4.30
CA ASN A 55 12.29 2.14 -3.50
C ASN A 55 10.91 2.65 -3.86
N PHE A 56 10.11 1.79 -4.41
CA PHE A 56 8.70 2.10 -4.65
C PHE A 56 7.93 0.79 -4.72
N ILE A 57 6.63 0.89 -4.56
CA ILE A 57 5.74 -0.23 -4.78
C ILE A 57 4.59 0.25 -5.64
N ALA A 58 4.24 -0.54 -6.63
CA ALA A 58 3.14 -0.22 -7.52
C ALA A 58 2.19 -1.40 -7.56
N MET A 59 0.92 -1.13 -7.56
CA MET A 59 -0.07 -2.18 -7.58
C MET A 59 -1.28 -1.75 -8.39
N ASN A 60 -1.90 -2.70 -9.07
CA ASN A 60 -3.13 -2.46 -9.80
C ASN A 60 -4.30 -2.58 -8.83
N LEU A 61 -5.04 -1.50 -8.65
CA LEU A 61 -6.15 -1.50 -7.70
C LEU A 61 -7.21 -2.54 -8.05
N ASN A 62 -7.34 -2.87 -9.33
CA ASN A 62 -8.31 -3.87 -9.77
C ASN A 62 -7.91 -5.30 -9.40
N GLN A 63 -6.65 -5.52 -9.04
CA GLN A 63 -6.18 -6.82 -8.62
C GLN A 63 -6.26 -7.02 -7.11
N ILE A 64 -6.62 -5.99 -6.38
CA ILE A 64 -6.79 -6.11 -4.94
C ILE A 64 -8.19 -6.61 -4.68
N TYR A 65 -8.31 -7.83 -4.16
CA TYR A 65 -9.62 -8.43 -3.95
C TYR A 65 -10.10 -8.31 -2.51
N LYS A 66 -9.23 -7.93 -1.59
CA LYS A 66 -9.60 -7.81 -0.18
C LYS A 66 -8.69 -6.82 0.52
N MET A 67 -9.25 -6.06 1.43
CA MET A 67 -8.48 -5.18 2.29
C MET A 67 -8.91 -5.42 3.72
N GLU A 68 -7.94 -5.56 4.62
CA GLU A 68 -8.18 -5.58 6.05
C GLU A 68 -7.51 -4.37 6.65
N GLN A 69 -8.18 -3.73 7.56
CA GLN A 69 -7.67 -2.54 8.20
C GLN A 69 -7.82 -2.66 9.70
N THR A 70 -6.71 -2.51 10.40
CA THR A 70 -6.70 -2.43 11.84
C THR A 70 -6.32 -1.02 12.23
N LYS A 71 -6.16 -0.77 13.52
CA LYS A 71 -5.79 0.53 14.02
C LYS A 71 -4.48 1.03 13.43
N ASP A 72 -3.52 0.12 13.25
CA ASP A 72 -2.16 0.49 12.89
C ASP A 72 -1.69 -0.08 11.56
N GLU A 73 -2.52 -0.87 10.89
CA GLU A 73 -2.05 -1.61 9.72
C GLU A 73 -3.14 -1.72 8.66
N ILE A 74 -2.70 -1.63 7.42
CA ILE A 74 -3.55 -1.91 6.26
C ILE A 74 -2.95 -3.13 5.56
N VAL A 75 -3.79 -4.13 5.30
CA VAL A 75 -3.36 -5.34 4.62
C VAL A 75 -4.12 -5.43 3.30
N LEU A 76 -3.39 -5.47 2.21
CA LEU A 76 -3.97 -5.55 0.88
C LEU A 76 -3.67 -6.92 0.29
N PHE A 77 -4.73 -7.64 -0.08
CA PHE A 77 -4.61 -8.97 -0.68
C PHE A 77 -4.74 -8.82 -2.19
N ILE A 78 -3.64 -9.04 -2.91
CA ILE A 78 -3.61 -8.81 -4.35
C ILE A 78 -4.01 -10.06 -5.11
N ASP A 79 -3.47 -11.20 -4.70
CA ASP A 79 -3.87 -12.48 -5.27
C ASP A 79 -3.60 -13.54 -4.20
N ASN A 80 -3.70 -14.80 -4.54
CA ASN A 80 -3.57 -15.85 -3.55
C ASN A 80 -2.18 -15.93 -2.93
N ASP A 81 -1.19 -15.35 -3.60
CA ASP A 81 0.20 -15.48 -3.17
C ASP A 81 0.83 -14.17 -2.71
N THR A 82 0.16 -13.04 -2.93
CA THR A 82 0.77 -11.74 -2.65
C THR A 82 -0.06 -10.91 -1.70
N VAL A 83 0.59 -10.46 -0.64
CA VAL A 83 -0.03 -9.62 0.38
C VAL A 83 0.88 -8.43 0.61
N ILE A 84 0.29 -7.24 0.66
CA ILE A 84 1.04 -6.01 0.96
C ILE A 84 0.53 -5.48 2.29
N LYS A 85 1.45 -5.30 3.22
CA LYS A 85 1.14 -4.78 4.54
C LYS A 85 1.76 -3.39 4.69
N ILE A 86 0.92 -2.44 5.06
CA ILE A 86 1.36 -1.06 5.27
C ILE A 86 1.08 -0.73 6.72
N ARG A 87 2.14 -0.49 7.48
CA ARG A 87 2.02 -0.29 8.91
C ARG A 87 2.60 1.04 9.32
N GLU A 88 1.89 1.76 10.17
CA GLU A 88 2.43 2.98 10.74
C GLU A 88 3.56 2.64 11.69
N LYS A 89 4.67 3.33 11.51
CA LYS A 89 5.84 3.15 12.36
C LYS A 89 5.85 4.24 13.42
N SER A 90 5.80 3.82 14.64
CA SER A 90 5.79 4.77 15.76
C SER A 90 7.19 5.09 16.26
#